data_8e1f1020e4229d200aa7237bc363ad41
#
_entry.id   8e1f1020e4229d200aa7237bc363ad41
#
_cell.length_a   1.000
_cell.length_b   1.000
_cell.length_c   1.000
_cell.angle_alpha   90.00
_cell.angle_beta   90.00
_cell.angle_gamma   90.00
#
_symmetry.space_group_name_H-M   'P 1'
#
loop_
_entity.id
_entity.type
_entity.pdbx_description
1 polymer ?
#
loop_
_entity_poly.entity_id
_entity_poly.type
_entity_poly.pdbx_seq_one_letter_code
_entity_poly.pdbx_strand_id
1 'polypeptide(L)'
;TTYVGAAVEKSEINAAHDGRIVQCPTTPTPGRVYQRVIDNRMAHDLNLVEDLRTCTVGGRPVCVFLKRRQVTKRFLNTNTEVWLRTPEEVFSAAELDQISTFTREIGLDWGGVDVLRDRNTGKLCIVDANKTDMGPPIGLNLPDKVRATYMLRDAFRKFVRGEAN
;
A
#
# COMPACT_ATOMS: atom_id res chain seq x y z
N THR A 1 -25.25 2.97 5.32
CA THR A 1 -24.69 1.86 4.51
C THR A 1 -25.41 0.57 4.84
N THR A 2 -25.59 -0.30 3.86
CA THR A 2 -26.15 -1.66 4.07
C THR A 2 -25.09 -2.66 4.56
N TYR A 3 -23.83 -2.24 4.64
CA TYR A 3 -22.74 -3.10 5.11
C TYR A 3 -22.87 -3.36 6.62
N VAL A 4 -22.72 -4.62 7.01
CA VAL A 4 -22.70 -5.07 8.41
C VAL A 4 -21.34 -5.69 8.68
N GLY A 5 -20.61 -5.15 9.65
CA GLY A 5 -19.27 -5.64 10.02
C GLY A 5 -18.29 -4.55 10.37
N ALA A 6 -17.03 -4.93 10.60
CA ALA A 6 -15.97 -4.00 10.96
C ALA A 6 -15.52 -3.16 9.75
N ALA A 7 -15.43 -1.84 9.95
CA ALA A 7 -14.91 -0.90 8.97
C ALA A 7 -13.78 -0.06 9.57
N VAL A 8 -12.85 0.38 8.73
CA VAL A 8 -11.90 1.43 9.07
C VAL A 8 -12.57 2.77 8.79
N GLU A 9 -12.69 3.61 9.81
CA GLU A 9 -13.03 5.03 9.68
C GLU A 9 -11.73 5.83 9.72
N LYS A 10 -11.49 6.65 8.72
CA LYS A 10 -10.31 7.53 8.64
C LYS A 10 -10.68 8.91 8.10
N SER A 11 -9.87 9.93 8.41
CA SER A 11 -10.01 11.27 7.83
C SER A 11 -9.82 11.24 6.30
N GLU A 12 -10.50 12.14 5.59
CA GLU A 12 -10.19 12.48 4.20
C GLU A 12 -8.87 13.26 4.07
N ILE A 13 -8.35 13.79 5.19
CA ILE A 13 -7.08 14.53 5.21
C ILE A 13 -5.93 13.54 5.05
N ASN A 14 -5.12 13.77 4.03
CA ASN A 14 -3.95 12.93 3.78
C ASN A 14 -2.97 12.94 4.97
N ALA A 15 -2.37 11.79 5.27
CA ALA A 15 -1.38 11.59 6.33
C ALA A 15 -1.86 11.94 7.77
N ALA A 16 -3.18 11.98 8.03
CA ALA A 16 -3.72 12.24 9.36
C ALA A 16 -3.44 11.09 10.36
N HIS A 17 -3.19 9.87 9.89
CA HIS A 17 -2.91 8.67 10.69
C HIS A 17 -3.91 8.41 11.83
N ASP A 18 -5.17 8.84 11.66
CA ASP A 18 -6.25 8.82 12.64
C ASP A 18 -7.26 7.68 12.42
N GLY A 19 -6.85 6.66 11.66
CA GLY A 19 -7.68 5.49 11.39
C GLY A 19 -8.09 4.76 12.66
N ARG A 20 -9.36 4.36 12.73
CA ARG A 20 -9.90 3.52 13.81
C ARG A 20 -10.87 2.47 13.26
N ILE A 21 -11.07 1.40 14.01
CA ILE A 21 -12.07 0.39 13.67
C ILE A 21 -13.40 0.76 14.30
N VAL A 22 -14.45 0.75 13.47
CA VAL A 22 -15.85 0.97 13.88
C VAL A 22 -16.71 -0.21 13.43
N GLN A 23 -17.85 -0.43 14.08
CA GLN A 23 -18.83 -1.42 13.66
C GLN A 23 -19.89 -0.76 12.79
N CYS A 24 -20.17 -1.34 11.63
CA CYS A 24 -21.25 -0.95 10.74
C CYS A 24 -22.48 -1.86 10.94
N PRO A 25 -23.72 -1.33 10.76
CA PRO A 25 -24.02 0.01 10.27
C PRO A 25 -23.72 1.12 11.30
N THR A 26 -23.15 2.24 10.83
CA THR A 26 -22.90 3.43 11.67
C THR A 26 -23.36 4.68 10.92
N THR A 27 -23.64 5.75 11.65
CA THR A 27 -23.95 7.05 11.06
C THR A 27 -22.66 7.66 10.50
N PRO A 28 -22.61 7.99 9.20
CA PRO A 28 -21.42 8.62 8.62
C PRO A 28 -21.15 9.99 9.25
N THR A 29 -19.89 10.25 9.52
CA THR A 29 -19.42 11.56 9.99
C THR A 29 -18.86 12.35 8.80
N PRO A 30 -19.23 13.62 8.58
CA PRO A 30 -18.65 14.44 7.51
C PRO A 30 -17.12 14.48 7.58
N GLY A 31 -16.44 14.45 6.43
CA GLY A 31 -14.97 14.44 6.34
C GLY A 31 -14.32 13.12 6.74
N ARG A 32 -15.08 12.03 6.84
CA ARG A 32 -14.59 10.69 7.13
C ARG A 32 -14.87 9.72 5.98
N VAL A 33 -13.92 8.88 5.70
CA VAL A 33 -14.00 7.75 4.77
C VAL A 33 -14.17 6.45 5.55
N TYR A 34 -15.04 5.58 5.04
CA TYR A 34 -15.31 4.27 5.64
C TYR A 34 -14.93 3.17 4.65
N GLN A 35 -14.00 2.31 5.04
CA GLN A 35 -13.53 1.19 4.24
C GLN A 35 -13.69 -0.10 5.04
N ARG A 36 -14.12 -1.19 4.38
CA ARG A 36 -14.16 -2.50 5.02
C ARG A 36 -12.77 -2.85 5.58
N VAL A 37 -12.72 -3.41 6.79
CA VAL A 37 -11.48 -3.92 7.34
C VAL A 37 -11.00 -5.10 6.49
N ILE A 38 -9.76 -5.02 6.03
CA ILE A 38 -9.06 -6.13 5.39
C ILE A 38 -8.21 -6.81 6.45
N ASP A 39 -8.35 -8.11 6.60
CA ASP A 39 -7.53 -8.88 7.52
C ASP A 39 -6.17 -9.20 6.89
N ASN A 40 -5.23 -8.28 7.02
CA ASN A 40 -3.86 -8.42 6.52
C ASN A 40 -2.87 -8.93 7.59
N ARG A 41 -3.39 -9.63 8.63
CA ARG A 41 -2.54 -10.28 9.63
C ARG A 41 -1.78 -11.45 9.00
N MET A 42 -0.55 -11.64 9.46
CA MET A 42 0.30 -12.71 8.94
C MET A 42 -0.21 -14.10 9.40
N ALA A 43 -0.07 -15.10 8.53
CA ALA A 43 -0.56 -16.45 8.82
C ALA A 43 0.17 -17.12 10.00
N HIS A 44 1.47 -16.83 10.16
CA HIS A 44 2.32 -17.43 11.19
C HIS A 44 2.42 -16.58 12.47
N ASP A 45 1.98 -15.31 12.42
CA ASP A 45 1.90 -14.44 13.61
C ASP A 45 0.73 -13.46 13.48
N LEU A 46 -0.36 -13.77 14.17
CA LEU A 46 -1.58 -12.95 14.14
C LEU A 46 -1.45 -11.59 14.85
N ASN A 47 -0.37 -11.38 15.58
CA ASN A 47 -0.07 -10.09 16.21
C ASN A 47 0.58 -9.10 15.24
N LEU A 48 1.01 -9.56 14.05
CA LEU A 48 1.61 -8.73 13.01
C LEU A 48 0.67 -8.55 11.83
N VAL A 49 0.62 -7.33 11.32
CA VAL A 49 0.02 -6.98 10.03
C VAL A 49 1.12 -6.67 9.02
N GLU A 50 0.84 -6.97 7.74
CA GLU A 50 1.75 -6.72 6.64
C GLU A 50 1.09 -5.78 5.62
N ASP A 51 1.78 -4.69 5.28
CA ASP A 51 1.39 -3.75 4.22
C ASP A 51 2.41 -3.86 3.08
N LEU A 52 1.90 -3.88 1.86
CA LEU A 52 2.67 -3.95 0.63
C LEU A 52 2.67 -2.56 -0.02
N ARG A 53 3.57 -1.67 0.45
CA ARG A 53 3.72 -0.34 -0.17
C ARG A 53 4.39 -0.49 -1.53
N THR A 54 3.62 -0.39 -2.59
CA THR A 54 4.05 -0.60 -3.96
C THR A 54 4.30 0.75 -4.64
N CYS A 55 5.56 1.04 -4.95
CA CYS A 55 5.94 2.22 -5.71
C CYS A 55 5.70 1.99 -7.19
N THR A 56 5.10 2.96 -7.87
CA THR A 56 4.73 2.87 -9.30
C THR A 56 5.28 4.04 -10.11
N VAL A 57 5.68 3.77 -11.35
CA VAL A 57 6.12 4.75 -12.34
C VAL A 57 5.50 4.42 -13.68
N GLY A 58 4.88 5.39 -14.35
CA GLY A 58 4.22 5.19 -15.63
C GLY A 58 3.13 4.11 -15.59
N GLY A 59 2.42 4.04 -14.45
CA GLY A 59 1.37 3.04 -14.24
C GLY A 59 1.87 1.61 -14.03
N ARG A 60 3.15 1.42 -13.65
CA ARG A 60 3.74 0.08 -13.42
C ARG A 60 4.40 -0.03 -12.06
N PRO A 61 4.24 -1.13 -11.33
CA PRO A 61 5.01 -1.43 -10.12
C PRO A 61 6.51 -1.49 -10.40
N VAL A 62 7.31 -0.84 -9.55
CA VAL A 62 8.78 -0.78 -9.67
C VAL A 62 9.47 -1.48 -8.51
N CYS A 63 8.99 -1.26 -7.31
CA CYS A 63 9.47 -1.94 -6.12
C CYS A 63 8.38 -1.99 -5.06
N VAL A 64 8.52 -2.92 -4.12
CA VAL A 64 7.60 -3.10 -3.00
C VAL A 64 8.37 -2.99 -1.69
N PHE A 65 7.90 -2.12 -0.81
CA PHE A 65 8.33 -2.12 0.58
C PHE A 65 7.35 -2.96 1.40
N LEU A 66 7.79 -4.13 1.80
CA LEU A 66 7.12 -4.99 2.76
C LEU A 66 7.26 -4.36 4.13
N LYS A 67 6.16 -3.88 4.72
CA LYS A 67 6.16 -3.21 6.03
C LYS A 67 5.36 -4.03 7.02
N ARG A 68 5.98 -4.42 8.13
CA ARG A 68 5.31 -5.14 9.22
C ARG A 68 5.26 -4.31 10.47
N ARG A 69 4.16 -4.43 11.18
CA ARG A 69 3.96 -3.81 12.50
C ARG A 69 2.98 -4.60 13.34
N GLN A 70 2.96 -4.32 14.64
CA GLN A 70 1.98 -4.91 15.53
C GLN A 70 0.55 -4.52 15.12
N VAL A 71 -0.40 -5.45 15.20
CA VAL A 71 -1.80 -5.23 14.84
C VAL A 71 -2.43 -4.07 15.65
N THR A 72 -2.00 -3.88 16.89
CA THR A 72 -2.44 -2.76 17.75
C THR A 72 -1.94 -1.39 17.25
N LYS A 73 -0.94 -1.38 16.38
CA LYS A 73 -0.33 -0.18 15.79
C LYS A 73 -0.60 -0.06 14.28
N ARG A 74 -1.61 -0.77 13.76
CA ARG A 74 -1.85 -0.88 12.31
C ARG A 74 -2.05 0.44 11.58
N PHE A 75 -2.53 1.48 12.26
CA PHE A 75 -2.75 2.81 11.67
C PHE A 75 -1.61 3.79 11.93
N LEU A 76 -0.58 3.39 12.68
CA LEU A 76 0.56 4.24 12.95
C LEU A 76 1.61 4.10 11.83
N ASN A 77 2.44 5.14 11.67
CA ASN A 77 3.53 5.14 10.69
C ASN A 77 4.84 4.50 11.22
N THR A 78 4.76 3.73 12.31
CA THR A 78 5.92 3.01 12.88
C THR A 78 5.91 1.56 12.41
N ASN A 79 6.98 1.13 11.77
CA ASN A 79 7.14 -0.26 11.33
C ASN A 79 8.16 -0.98 12.22
N THR A 80 7.89 -2.24 12.57
CA THR A 80 8.82 -3.10 13.28
C THR A 80 9.89 -3.62 12.33
N GLU A 81 9.48 -3.93 11.10
CA GLU A 81 10.33 -4.52 10.06
C GLU A 81 9.96 -3.94 8.71
N VAL A 82 10.98 -3.71 7.87
CA VAL A 82 10.80 -3.25 6.49
C VAL A 82 11.80 -3.96 5.59
N TRP A 83 11.32 -4.50 4.47
CA TRP A 83 12.16 -5.11 3.42
C TRP A 83 11.83 -4.54 2.06
N LEU A 84 12.86 -4.43 1.22
CA LEU A 84 12.71 -4.19 -0.20
C LEU A 84 12.50 -5.52 -0.95
N ARG A 85 11.54 -5.54 -1.88
CA ARG A 85 11.27 -6.66 -2.80
C ARG A 85 11.07 -6.13 -4.21
N THR A 86 11.33 -6.99 -5.20
CA THR A 86 10.84 -6.74 -6.55
C THR A 86 9.33 -7.06 -6.60
N PRO A 87 8.59 -6.45 -7.54
CA PRO A 87 7.16 -6.73 -7.65
C PRO A 87 6.84 -8.22 -7.86
N GLU A 88 7.64 -8.92 -8.64
CA GLU A 88 7.47 -10.34 -9.00
C GLU A 88 7.73 -11.29 -7.82
N GLU A 89 8.48 -10.85 -6.80
CA GLU A 89 8.66 -11.62 -5.56
C GLU A 89 7.41 -11.60 -4.68
N VAL A 90 6.51 -10.63 -4.90
CA VAL A 90 5.36 -10.36 -4.02
C VAL A 90 4.02 -10.65 -4.68
N PHE A 91 3.92 -10.38 -5.98
CA PHE A 91 2.68 -10.43 -6.75
C PHE A 91 2.78 -11.40 -7.92
N SER A 92 1.70 -12.12 -8.19
CA SER A 92 1.53 -12.85 -9.44
C SER A 92 1.38 -11.91 -10.63
N ALA A 93 1.57 -12.42 -11.84
CA ALA A 93 1.41 -11.64 -13.07
C ALA A 93 0.00 -10.99 -13.17
N ALA A 94 -1.06 -11.70 -12.78
CA ALA A 94 -2.42 -11.18 -12.78
C ALA A 94 -2.60 -10.04 -11.76
N GLU A 95 -1.97 -10.13 -10.60
CA GLU A 95 -2.02 -9.08 -9.58
C GLU A 95 -1.22 -7.84 -10.01
N LEU A 96 -0.08 -8.02 -10.68
CA LEU A 96 0.70 -6.93 -11.27
C LEU A 96 -0.10 -6.19 -12.35
N ASP A 97 -0.84 -6.92 -13.18
CA ASP A 97 -1.72 -6.32 -14.18
C ASP A 97 -2.87 -5.53 -13.54
N GLN A 98 -3.49 -6.06 -12.49
CA GLN A 98 -4.53 -5.35 -11.72
C GLN A 98 -4.01 -4.05 -11.11
N ILE A 99 -2.81 -4.06 -10.48
CA ILE A 99 -2.20 -2.86 -9.91
C ILE A 99 -1.89 -1.85 -11.02
N SER A 100 -1.32 -2.32 -12.13
CA SER A 100 -0.99 -1.47 -13.28
C SER A 100 -2.22 -0.86 -13.95
N THR A 101 -3.29 -1.62 -14.07
CA THR A 101 -4.57 -1.13 -14.59
C THR A 101 -5.16 -0.05 -13.69
N PHE A 102 -5.23 -0.33 -12.38
CA PHE A 102 -5.72 0.64 -11.40
C PHE A 102 -4.93 1.95 -11.44
N THR A 103 -3.59 1.89 -11.44
CA THR A 103 -2.75 3.10 -11.42
C THR A 103 -2.89 3.91 -12.70
N ARG A 104 -3.05 3.27 -13.86
CA ARG A 104 -3.34 3.96 -15.14
C ARG A 104 -4.72 4.61 -15.12
N GLU A 105 -5.76 3.91 -14.64
CA GLU A 105 -7.13 4.43 -14.59
C GLU A 105 -7.27 5.68 -13.70
N ILE A 106 -6.51 5.75 -12.60
CA ILE A 106 -6.51 6.95 -11.73
C ILE A 106 -5.49 8.02 -12.17
N GLY A 107 -4.77 7.81 -13.27
CA GLY A 107 -3.75 8.75 -13.77
C GLY A 107 -2.56 8.91 -12.83
N LEU A 108 -2.12 7.83 -12.17
CA LEU A 108 -0.97 7.86 -11.26
C LEU A 108 0.32 7.54 -12.02
N ASP A 109 0.92 8.54 -12.64
CA ASP A 109 2.18 8.41 -13.38
C ASP A 109 3.40 8.22 -12.45
N TRP A 110 3.36 8.84 -11.28
CA TRP A 110 4.39 8.72 -10.24
C TRP A 110 3.72 8.67 -8.87
N GLY A 111 4.01 7.65 -8.10
CA GLY A 111 3.49 7.56 -6.75
C GLY A 111 3.62 6.18 -6.14
N GLY A 112 2.86 5.93 -5.09
CA GLY A 112 2.81 4.64 -4.44
C GLY A 112 1.40 4.30 -4.00
N VAL A 113 1.07 3.01 -4.08
CA VAL A 113 -0.19 2.46 -3.58
C VAL A 113 0.06 1.60 -2.36
N ASP A 114 -0.81 1.72 -1.36
CA ASP A 114 -0.83 0.81 -0.22
C ASP A 114 -1.75 -0.35 -0.54
N VAL A 115 -1.15 -1.53 -0.64
CA VAL A 115 -1.84 -2.78 -0.99
C VAL A 115 -1.87 -3.69 0.23
N LEU A 116 -3.02 -4.27 0.50
CA LEU A 116 -3.20 -5.28 1.54
C LEU A 116 -3.62 -6.61 0.90
N ARG A 117 -3.09 -7.70 1.39
CA ARG A 117 -3.58 -9.04 1.05
C ARG A 117 -4.49 -9.54 2.16
N ASP A 118 -5.75 -9.80 1.82
CA ASP A 118 -6.70 -10.41 2.75
C ASP A 118 -6.31 -11.87 3.00
N ARG A 119 -5.97 -12.21 4.24
CA ARG A 119 -5.50 -13.55 4.61
C ARG A 119 -6.54 -14.65 4.43
N ASN A 120 -7.83 -14.30 4.49
CA ASN A 120 -8.91 -15.29 4.42
C ASN A 120 -9.25 -15.66 2.97
N THR A 121 -9.06 -14.73 2.05
CA THR A 121 -9.42 -14.91 0.63
C THR A 121 -8.23 -14.88 -0.32
N GLY A 122 -7.05 -14.45 0.14
CA GLY A 122 -5.87 -14.21 -0.67
C GLY A 122 -5.97 -12.98 -1.59
N LYS A 123 -7.11 -12.30 -1.65
CA LYS A 123 -7.33 -11.18 -2.57
C LYS A 123 -6.53 -9.95 -2.18
N LEU A 124 -6.02 -9.24 -3.19
CA LEU A 124 -5.43 -7.93 -3.02
C LEU A 124 -6.50 -6.85 -2.90
N CYS A 125 -6.26 -5.89 -2.02
CA CYS A 125 -7.07 -4.69 -1.86
C CYS A 125 -6.14 -3.47 -1.86
N ILE A 126 -6.27 -2.58 -2.83
CA ILE A 126 -5.61 -1.27 -2.82
C ILE A 126 -6.45 -0.38 -1.91
N VAL A 127 -5.84 0.10 -0.82
CA VAL A 127 -6.55 0.86 0.23
C VAL A 127 -6.18 2.33 0.28
N ASP A 128 -5.10 2.70 -0.39
CA ASP A 128 -4.66 4.09 -0.52
C ASP A 128 -3.78 4.28 -1.75
N ALA A 129 -3.80 5.50 -2.33
CA ALA A 129 -2.96 5.89 -3.45
C ALA A 129 -2.41 7.30 -3.23
N ASN A 130 -1.10 7.44 -3.29
CA ASN A 130 -0.39 8.68 -3.01
C ASN A 130 0.38 9.17 -4.24
N LYS A 131 0.12 10.40 -4.67
CA LYS A 131 0.85 11.09 -5.76
C LYS A 131 2.25 11.53 -5.36
N THR A 132 2.51 11.66 -4.05
CA THR A 132 3.79 12.09 -3.52
C THR A 132 4.41 10.93 -2.75
N ASP A 133 5.17 10.08 -3.45
CA ASP A 133 5.94 9.05 -2.75
C ASP A 133 7.16 9.69 -2.09
N MET A 134 7.28 9.52 -0.77
CA MET A 134 8.36 10.12 0.03
C MET A 134 9.68 9.33 -0.05
N GLY A 135 9.74 8.34 -0.95
CA GLY A 135 10.90 7.46 -1.11
C GLY A 135 10.97 6.34 -0.07
N PRO A 136 12.16 5.71 0.08
CA PRO A 136 12.32 4.54 0.92
C PRO A 136 11.98 4.80 2.40
N PRO A 137 11.25 3.88 3.07
CA PRO A 137 10.89 4.01 4.48
C PRO A 137 12.10 4.16 5.40
N ILE A 138 11.94 4.90 6.50
CA ILE A 138 13.02 5.17 7.48
C ILE A 138 13.61 3.86 8.01
N GLY A 139 12.78 2.86 8.32
CA GLY A 139 13.20 1.56 8.87
C GLY A 139 13.93 0.64 7.90
N LEU A 140 14.01 0.98 6.61
CA LEU A 140 14.76 0.18 5.64
C LEU A 140 16.27 0.38 5.84
N ASN A 141 17.07 -0.68 5.68
CA ASN A 141 18.53 -0.59 5.75
C ASN A 141 19.11 0.26 4.60
N LEU A 142 20.31 0.80 4.79
CA LEU A 142 20.92 1.72 3.83
C LEU A 142 21.17 1.10 2.45
N PRO A 143 21.72 -0.12 2.31
CA PRO A 143 21.88 -0.76 0.99
C PRO A 143 20.57 -0.85 0.20
N ASP A 144 19.48 -1.26 0.84
CA ASP A 144 18.18 -1.37 0.20
C ASP A 144 17.57 0.01 -0.12
N LYS A 145 17.82 1.04 0.69
CA LYS A 145 17.43 2.42 0.35
C LYS A 145 18.09 2.87 -0.94
N VAL A 146 19.39 2.65 -1.06
CA VAL A 146 20.15 2.99 -2.27
C VAL A 146 19.63 2.21 -3.48
N ARG A 147 19.43 0.89 -3.33
CA ARG A 147 18.88 0.03 -4.39
C ARG A 147 17.50 0.50 -4.85
N ALA A 148 16.58 0.75 -3.93
CA ALA A 148 15.24 1.24 -4.24
C ALA A 148 15.29 2.58 -4.99
N THR A 149 16.15 3.50 -4.54
CA THR A 149 16.33 4.80 -5.20
C THR A 149 16.81 4.62 -6.65
N TYR A 150 17.74 3.71 -6.92
CA TYR A 150 18.18 3.43 -8.28
C TYR A 150 17.08 2.78 -9.12
N MET A 151 16.32 1.84 -8.59
CA MET A 151 15.18 1.25 -9.27
C MET A 151 14.17 2.32 -9.71
N LEU A 152 13.77 3.20 -8.79
CA LEU A 152 12.84 4.29 -9.06
C LEU A 152 13.41 5.30 -10.05
N ARG A 153 14.67 5.71 -9.91
CA ARG A 153 15.36 6.61 -10.83
C ARG A 153 15.35 6.05 -12.27
N ASP A 154 15.69 4.78 -12.41
CA ASP A 154 15.84 4.18 -13.73
C ASP A 154 14.48 3.99 -14.41
N ALA A 155 13.46 3.57 -13.66
CA ALA A 155 12.09 3.52 -14.13
C ALA A 155 11.57 4.91 -14.54
N PHE A 156 11.82 5.94 -13.71
CA PHE A 156 11.41 7.32 -14.04
C PHE A 156 12.12 7.86 -15.28
N ARG A 157 13.42 7.58 -15.45
CA ARG A 157 14.16 7.99 -16.66
C ARG A 157 13.58 7.37 -17.93
N LYS A 158 13.26 6.07 -17.91
CA LYS A 158 12.60 5.39 -19.02
C LYS A 158 11.25 6.00 -19.32
N PHE A 159 10.44 6.22 -18.30
CA PHE A 159 9.11 6.82 -18.44
C PHE A 159 9.18 8.20 -19.11
N VAL A 160 10.06 9.10 -18.65
CA VAL A 160 10.22 10.46 -19.22
C VAL A 160 10.71 10.42 -20.68
N ARG A 161 11.50 9.41 -21.06
CA ARG A 161 11.97 9.23 -22.44
C ARG A 161 10.97 8.54 -23.35
N GLY A 162 9.83 8.09 -22.84
CA GLY A 162 8.84 7.32 -23.59
C GLY A 162 9.34 5.90 -23.94
N GLU A 163 10.38 5.41 -23.25
CA GLU A 163 10.89 4.07 -23.44
C GLU A 163 9.95 3.05 -22.76
N ALA A 164 9.64 1.95 -23.45
CA ALA A 164 8.89 0.86 -22.84
C ALA A 164 9.69 0.24 -21.69
N ASN A 165 9.04 0.06 -20.54
CA ASN A 165 9.60 -0.69 -19.41
C ASN A 165 9.44 -2.18 -19.60
#